data_10ee77caa6faea539cc42f1be79ef3b4
#
_entry.id   10ee77caa6faea539cc42f1be79ef3b4
#
_cell.length_a   1.000
_cell.length_b   1.000
_cell.length_c   1.000
_cell.angle_alpha   90.00
_cell.angle_beta   90.00
_cell.angle_gamma   90.00
#
_symmetry.space_group_name_H-M   'P 1'
#
loop_
_entity.id
_entity.type
_entity.pdbx_description
1 polymer ?
#
loop_
_entity_poly.entity_id
_entity_poly.type
_entity_poly.pdbx_seq_one_letter_code
_entity_poly.pdbx_strand_id
1 'polypeptide(L)'
;MDADKSPIDYEDFFATLAQNVGPEHVITDKTALSPYGKDIYYESKPPIAVVRPGTIKEVCSTVQTITAAGLCLSARGGGLSYSAGYLTDRQDCVTLDMQRLNEIIEINQDDMYVRVQAGVTWNQLNDALEPLGLRTPFWGTGSGLFATVGGGISQNAINY
;
A
#
# COMPACT_ATOMS: atom_id res chain seq x y z
N MET A 1 -23.84 -20.52 -7.67
CA MET A 1 -24.35 -20.01 -8.94
C MET A 1 -23.35 -18.95 -9.39
N ASP A 2 -22.25 -19.41 -10.03
CA ASP A 2 -21.26 -18.49 -10.61
C ASP A 2 -21.88 -17.94 -11.88
N ALA A 3 -22.14 -16.62 -11.87
CA ALA A 3 -22.55 -15.92 -13.06
C ALA A 3 -21.42 -16.03 -14.09
N ASP A 4 -21.80 -16.38 -15.29
CA ASP A 4 -20.98 -16.42 -16.51
C ASP A 4 -20.25 -15.05 -16.67
N LYS A 5 -19.07 -14.91 -16.01
CA LYS A 5 -18.21 -13.77 -16.22
C LYS A 5 -17.40 -14.03 -17.48
N SER A 6 -17.63 -13.22 -18.51
CA SER A 6 -16.75 -13.16 -19.67
C SER A 6 -15.29 -13.09 -19.22
N PRO A 7 -14.36 -13.76 -19.91
CA PRO A 7 -12.95 -13.70 -19.55
C PRO A 7 -12.47 -12.22 -19.51
N ILE A 8 -11.68 -11.89 -18.49
CA ILE A 8 -11.16 -10.53 -18.33
C ILE A 8 -10.18 -10.24 -19.46
N ASP A 9 -10.42 -9.16 -20.19
CA ASP A 9 -9.42 -8.59 -21.08
C ASP A 9 -8.39 -7.83 -20.23
N TYR A 10 -7.26 -8.47 -19.98
CA TYR A 10 -6.20 -7.89 -19.16
C TYR A 10 -5.52 -6.67 -19.79
N GLU A 11 -5.50 -6.56 -21.12
CA GLU A 11 -4.92 -5.41 -21.80
C GLU A 11 -5.76 -4.14 -21.53
N ASP A 12 -7.08 -4.24 -21.74
CA ASP A 12 -8.01 -3.15 -21.43
C ASP A 12 -8.05 -2.83 -19.94
N PHE A 13 -8.03 -3.87 -19.08
CA PHE A 13 -7.98 -3.71 -17.64
C PHE A 13 -6.74 -2.92 -17.19
N PHE A 14 -5.54 -3.27 -17.66
CA PHE A 14 -4.32 -2.54 -17.31
C PHE A 14 -4.30 -1.13 -17.90
N ALA A 15 -4.84 -0.92 -19.10
CA ALA A 15 -5.01 0.41 -19.68
C ALA A 15 -5.92 1.30 -18.81
N THR A 16 -7.02 0.73 -18.28
CA THR A 16 -7.92 1.44 -17.37
C THR A 16 -7.23 1.79 -16.04
N LEU A 17 -6.43 0.88 -15.48
CA LEU A 17 -5.62 1.20 -14.28
C LEU A 17 -4.63 2.32 -14.58
N ALA A 18 -3.98 2.31 -15.74
CA ALA A 18 -3.05 3.36 -16.15
C ALA A 18 -3.74 4.74 -16.33
N GLN A 19 -4.99 4.76 -16.76
CA GLN A 19 -5.79 5.99 -16.80
C GLN A 19 -6.09 6.55 -15.40
N ASN A 20 -6.23 5.68 -14.41
CA ASN A 20 -6.52 6.08 -13.04
C ASN A 20 -5.34 6.76 -12.32
N VAL A 21 -4.09 6.29 -12.55
CA VAL A 21 -2.92 6.68 -11.74
C VAL A 21 -1.73 7.17 -12.55
N GLY A 22 -1.78 7.11 -13.88
CA GLY A 22 -0.66 7.28 -14.79
C GLY A 22 0.04 5.95 -15.13
N PRO A 23 0.46 5.75 -16.38
CA PRO A 23 1.06 4.49 -16.84
C PRO A 23 2.37 4.14 -16.11
N GLU A 24 3.14 5.12 -15.68
CA GLU A 24 4.38 4.94 -14.90
C GLU A 24 4.14 4.43 -13.48
N HIS A 25 2.88 4.41 -13.05
CA HIS A 25 2.45 3.95 -11.72
C HIS A 25 1.72 2.60 -11.75
N VAL A 26 1.70 1.92 -12.90
CA VAL A 26 1.18 0.56 -13.06
C VAL A 26 2.33 -0.35 -13.47
N ILE A 27 2.66 -1.33 -12.65
CA ILE A 27 3.73 -2.29 -12.87
C ILE A 27 3.10 -3.62 -13.28
N THR A 28 3.46 -4.12 -14.47
CA THR A 28 3.01 -5.42 -15.00
C THR A 28 4.18 -6.31 -15.43
N ASP A 29 5.41 -5.77 -15.44
CA ASP A 29 6.60 -6.54 -15.76
C ASP A 29 6.89 -7.60 -14.70
N LYS A 30 7.07 -8.84 -15.10
CA LYS A 30 7.25 -10.00 -14.21
C LYS A 30 8.45 -9.87 -13.28
N THR A 31 9.54 -9.27 -13.74
CA THR A 31 10.75 -9.08 -12.94
C THR A 31 10.50 -8.03 -11.85
N ALA A 32 9.85 -6.93 -12.21
CA ALA A 32 9.47 -5.86 -11.28
C ALA A 32 8.38 -6.29 -10.28
N LEU A 33 7.52 -7.25 -10.64
CA LEU A 33 6.50 -7.80 -9.74
C LEU A 33 7.07 -8.77 -8.69
N SER A 34 8.20 -9.42 -8.96
CA SER A 34 8.77 -10.46 -8.07
C SER A 34 8.93 -10.03 -6.61
N PRO A 35 9.43 -8.81 -6.28
CA PRO A 35 9.56 -8.36 -4.89
C PRO A 35 8.23 -8.20 -4.16
N TYR A 36 7.12 -8.04 -4.88
CA TYR A 36 5.79 -7.87 -4.28
C TYR A 36 5.14 -9.20 -3.87
N GLY A 37 5.70 -10.33 -4.29
CA GLY A 37 5.32 -11.65 -3.83
C GLY A 37 6.08 -12.12 -2.58
N LYS A 38 6.83 -11.25 -1.91
CA LYS A 38 7.69 -11.62 -0.77
C LYS A 38 7.51 -10.65 0.39
N ASP A 39 7.56 -11.19 1.60
CA ASP A 39 7.85 -10.40 2.81
C ASP A 39 9.19 -10.84 3.43
N ILE A 40 9.42 -10.57 4.71
CA ILE A 40 10.69 -10.90 5.37
C ILE A 40 10.90 -12.42 5.51
N TYR A 41 9.83 -13.18 5.69
CA TYR A 41 9.90 -14.62 5.96
C TYR A 41 9.16 -15.49 4.94
N TYR A 42 8.19 -14.93 4.24
CA TYR A 42 7.30 -15.70 3.38
C TYR A 42 7.42 -15.27 1.92
N GLU A 43 7.19 -16.23 1.05
CA GLU A 43 7.11 -16.04 -0.39
C GLU A 43 5.82 -16.64 -0.93
N SER A 44 5.15 -15.90 -1.78
CA SER A 44 3.96 -16.31 -2.52
C SER A 44 4.11 -15.98 -4.00
N LYS A 45 3.09 -16.28 -4.81
CA LYS A 45 3.09 -15.82 -6.18
C LYS A 45 3.02 -14.30 -6.24
N PRO A 46 3.79 -13.66 -7.15
CA PRO A 46 3.64 -12.23 -7.38
C PRO A 46 2.21 -11.86 -7.81
N PRO A 47 1.75 -10.64 -7.51
CA PRO A 47 0.47 -10.14 -8.04
C PRO A 47 0.52 -10.03 -9.57
N ILE A 48 -0.66 -9.94 -10.22
CA ILE A 48 -0.75 -9.72 -11.67
C ILE A 48 -0.38 -8.30 -12.08
N ALA A 49 -0.55 -7.36 -11.17
CA ALA A 49 -0.12 -5.96 -11.31
C ALA A 49 0.10 -5.32 -9.94
N VAL A 50 0.93 -4.28 -9.92
CA VAL A 50 1.05 -3.36 -8.79
C VAL A 50 0.62 -1.98 -9.27
N VAL A 51 -0.27 -1.34 -8.53
CA VAL A 51 -0.74 0.03 -8.79
C VAL A 51 -0.30 0.93 -7.65
N ARG A 52 0.24 2.09 -7.98
CA ARG A 52 0.82 3.06 -7.03
C ARG A 52 0.04 4.37 -7.02
N PRO A 53 -1.12 4.43 -6.35
CA PRO A 53 -1.92 5.66 -6.28
C PRO A 53 -1.20 6.74 -5.46
N GLY A 54 -1.29 8.00 -5.90
CA GLY A 54 -0.71 9.16 -5.22
C GLY A 54 -1.75 10.07 -4.57
N THR A 55 -3.05 9.79 -4.80
CA THR A 55 -4.16 10.54 -4.21
C THR A 55 -5.28 9.62 -3.74
N ILE A 56 -6.12 10.09 -2.82
CA ILE A 56 -7.31 9.35 -2.38
C ILE A 56 -8.26 9.07 -3.55
N LYS A 57 -8.39 10.01 -4.50
CA LYS A 57 -9.22 9.82 -5.69
C LYS A 57 -8.69 8.65 -6.55
N GLU A 58 -7.39 8.57 -6.74
CA GLU A 58 -6.74 7.47 -7.46
C GLU A 58 -6.93 6.13 -6.74
N VAL A 59 -6.85 6.11 -5.40
CA VAL A 59 -7.18 4.89 -4.62
C VAL A 59 -8.62 4.45 -4.90
N CYS A 60 -9.59 5.37 -4.77
CA CYS A 60 -10.99 5.05 -4.98
C CYS A 60 -11.26 4.50 -6.40
N SER A 61 -10.78 5.18 -7.44
CA SER A 61 -10.97 4.73 -8.83
C SER A 61 -10.31 3.39 -9.10
N THR A 62 -9.09 3.18 -8.58
CA THR A 62 -8.37 1.91 -8.73
C THR A 62 -9.09 0.75 -8.02
N VAL A 63 -9.55 0.96 -6.79
CA VAL A 63 -10.33 -0.05 -6.05
C VAL A 63 -11.61 -0.39 -6.80
N GLN A 64 -12.34 0.61 -7.32
CA GLN A 64 -13.55 0.39 -8.12
C GLN A 64 -13.27 -0.44 -9.38
N THR A 65 -12.21 -0.13 -10.12
CA THR A 65 -11.81 -0.87 -11.32
C THR A 65 -11.49 -2.33 -10.99
N ILE A 66 -10.69 -2.59 -9.95
CA ILE A 66 -10.28 -3.94 -9.55
C ILE A 66 -11.50 -4.76 -9.08
N THR A 67 -12.35 -4.16 -8.24
CA THR A 67 -13.52 -4.86 -7.68
C THR A 67 -14.60 -5.11 -8.73
N ALA A 68 -14.81 -4.18 -9.68
CA ALA A 68 -15.73 -4.37 -10.80
C ALA A 68 -15.29 -5.54 -11.70
N ALA A 69 -13.98 -5.73 -11.89
CA ALA A 69 -13.43 -6.89 -12.60
C ALA A 69 -13.55 -8.19 -11.78
N GLY A 70 -13.91 -8.13 -10.48
CA GLY A 70 -13.99 -9.29 -9.58
C GLY A 70 -12.64 -9.86 -9.18
N LEU A 71 -11.58 -9.07 -9.32
CA LEU A 71 -10.22 -9.45 -8.98
C LEU A 71 -9.94 -9.25 -7.48
N CYS A 72 -8.93 -9.95 -6.98
CA CYS A 72 -8.42 -9.78 -5.63
C CYS A 72 -7.63 -8.48 -5.49
N LEU A 73 -7.72 -7.87 -4.34
CA LEU A 73 -7.01 -6.65 -3.98
C LEU A 73 -6.24 -6.86 -2.68
N SER A 74 -4.97 -6.44 -2.65
CA SER A 74 -4.12 -6.42 -1.47
C SER A 74 -3.47 -5.04 -1.33
N ALA A 75 -3.45 -4.48 -0.11
CA ALA A 75 -2.75 -3.23 0.16
C ALA A 75 -1.36 -3.50 0.75
N ARG A 76 -0.34 -2.75 0.30
CA ARG A 76 1.04 -2.84 0.76
C ARG A 76 1.58 -1.46 1.11
N GLY A 77 2.16 -1.33 2.30
CA GLY A 77 2.97 -0.17 2.71
C GLY A 77 4.44 -0.37 2.36
N GLY A 78 5.33 -0.33 3.34
CA GLY A 78 6.77 -0.51 3.16
C GLY A 78 7.24 -1.93 2.85
N GLY A 79 6.36 -2.92 2.88
CA GLY A 79 6.72 -4.31 2.57
C GLY A 79 7.51 -5.04 3.63
N LEU A 80 7.42 -4.62 4.89
CA LEU A 80 8.17 -5.16 6.02
C LEU A 80 7.31 -6.03 6.94
N SER A 81 6.29 -6.70 6.40
CA SER A 81 5.51 -7.69 7.13
C SER A 81 6.37 -8.92 7.49
N TYR A 82 6.05 -9.51 8.63
CA TYR A 82 6.60 -10.79 9.08
C TYR A 82 5.55 -11.91 9.09
N SER A 83 4.33 -11.59 8.71
CA SER A 83 3.15 -12.44 8.86
C SER A 83 2.37 -12.61 7.55
N ALA A 84 3.03 -12.43 6.41
CA ALA A 84 2.42 -12.47 5.09
C ALA A 84 1.24 -11.50 4.90
N GLY A 85 1.18 -10.39 5.66
CA GLY A 85 -0.01 -9.54 5.78
C GLY A 85 -0.49 -8.86 4.49
N TYR A 86 0.34 -8.80 3.44
CA TYR A 86 -0.04 -8.32 2.11
C TYR A 86 0.14 -9.37 1.02
N LEU A 87 0.64 -10.58 1.37
CA LEU A 87 0.78 -11.68 0.43
C LEU A 87 -0.55 -12.41 0.23
N THR A 88 -0.70 -13.05 -0.90
CA THR A 88 -1.90 -13.81 -1.23
C THR A 88 -1.56 -15.03 -2.08
N ASP A 89 -2.24 -16.14 -1.85
CA ASP A 89 -2.15 -17.34 -2.70
C ASP A 89 -3.00 -17.25 -3.96
N ARG A 90 -3.83 -16.20 -4.07
CA ARG A 90 -4.67 -15.96 -5.25
C ARG A 90 -3.80 -15.51 -6.42
N GLN A 91 -4.08 -16.09 -7.60
CA GLN A 91 -3.35 -15.77 -8.84
C GLN A 91 -3.91 -14.53 -9.58
N ASP A 92 -5.04 -14.02 -9.12
CA ASP A 92 -5.80 -12.93 -9.71
C ASP A 92 -5.77 -11.67 -8.81
N CYS A 93 -4.67 -11.44 -8.10
CA CYS A 93 -4.57 -10.33 -7.15
C CYS A 93 -3.79 -9.15 -7.72
N VAL A 94 -4.31 -7.95 -7.51
CA VAL A 94 -3.62 -6.68 -7.74
C VAL A 94 -3.16 -6.12 -6.40
N THR A 95 -1.91 -5.67 -6.32
CA THR A 95 -1.39 -4.99 -5.12
C THR A 95 -1.48 -3.48 -5.27
N LEU A 96 -2.07 -2.80 -4.29
CA LEU A 96 -1.98 -1.36 -4.12
C LEU A 96 -0.76 -1.02 -3.26
N ASP A 97 0.26 -0.43 -3.88
CA ASP A 97 1.41 0.11 -3.17
C ASP A 97 1.11 1.55 -2.73
N MET A 98 0.95 1.74 -1.42
CA MET A 98 0.48 2.98 -0.81
C MET A 98 1.62 3.99 -0.56
N GLN A 99 2.86 3.72 -0.96
CA GLN A 99 4.02 4.53 -0.60
C GLN A 99 4.02 5.94 -1.21
N ARG A 100 3.27 6.20 -2.28
CA ARG A 100 3.09 7.55 -2.84
C ARG A 100 2.17 8.44 -2.00
N LEU A 101 1.35 7.87 -1.14
CA LEU A 101 0.53 8.60 -0.18
C LEU A 101 1.36 8.90 1.06
N ASN A 102 2.30 9.83 0.96
CA ASN A 102 3.34 10.06 1.97
C ASN A 102 3.37 11.49 2.52
N GLU A 103 2.24 12.18 2.51
CA GLU A 103 2.12 13.53 3.03
C GLU A 103 1.78 13.54 4.53
N ILE A 104 2.48 14.38 5.29
CA ILE A 104 2.08 14.78 6.65
C ILE A 104 1.13 15.96 6.50
N ILE A 105 -0.17 15.71 6.71
CA ILE A 105 -1.23 16.68 6.44
C ILE A 105 -1.31 17.73 7.55
N GLU A 106 -1.13 17.31 8.82
CA GLU A 106 -1.28 18.19 9.99
C GLU A 106 -0.52 17.65 11.20
N ILE A 107 0.12 18.54 11.92
CA ILE A 107 0.65 18.28 13.27
C ILE A 107 -0.04 19.28 14.19
N ASN A 108 -0.95 18.82 15.04
CA ASN A 108 -1.65 19.64 16.02
C ASN A 108 -1.00 19.45 17.40
N GLN A 109 -0.27 20.48 17.85
CA GLN A 109 0.45 20.45 19.12
C GLN A 109 -0.47 20.67 20.32
N ASP A 110 -1.56 21.41 20.13
CA ASP A 110 -2.48 21.73 21.22
C ASP A 110 -3.34 20.50 21.61
N ASP A 111 -3.82 19.79 20.60
CA ASP A 111 -4.65 18.58 20.79
C ASP A 111 -3.83 17.27 20.73
N MET A 112 -2.52 17.36 20.54
CA MET A 112 -1.56 16.24 20.56
C MET A 112 -1.91 15.12 19.56
N TYR A 113 -2.24 15.48 18.32
CA TYR A 113 -2.44 14.50 17.26
C TYR A 113 -1.68 14.88 15.97
N VAL A 114 -1.48 13.87 15.13
CA VAL A 114 -1.00 14.05 13.77
C VAL A 114 -1.98 13.43 12.80
N ARG A 115 -2.13 14.04 11.63
CA ARG A 115 -2.86 13.48 10.49
C ARG A 115 -1.89 13.29 9.35
N VAL A 116 -1.74 12.04 8.92
CA VAL A 116 -0.79 11.64 7.89
C VAL A 116 -1.44 10.70 6.88
N GLN A 117 -0.90 10.65 5.68
CA GLN A 117 -1.27 9.64 4.70
C GLN A 117 -0.63 8.29 5.05
N ALA A 118 -1.24 7.19 4.56
CA ALA A 118 -0.90 5.82 4.96
C ALA A 118 0.54 5.39 4.61
N GLY A 119 1.12 5.98 3.57
CA GLY A 119 2.47 5.69 3.09
C GLY A 119 3.57 6.49 3.78
N VAL A 120 3.24 7.42 4.70
CA VAL A 120 4.25 8.13 5.52
C VAL A 120 5.01 7.09 6.34
N THR A 121 6.35 7.14 6.29
CA THR A 121 7.17 6.26 7.12
C THR A 121 7.28 6.78 8.54
N TRP A 122 7.56 5.88 9.48
CA TRP A 122 7.77 6.27 10.88
C TRP A 122 8.94 7.23 11.04
N ASN A 123 10.00 7.07 10.21
CA ASN A 123 11.13 7.97 10.22
C ASN A 123 10.75 9.39 9.76
N GLN A 124 10.03 9.49 8.63
CA GLN A 124 9.53 10.79 8.15
C GLN A 124 8.67 11.51 9.20
N LEU A 125 7.79 10.75 9.88
CA LEU A 125 6.98 11.32 10.96
C LEU A 125 7.83 11.78 12.14
N ASN A 126 8.81 10.98 12.56
CA ASN A 126 9.70 11.34 13.65
C ASN A 126 10.53 12.59 13.31
N ASP A 127 11.11 12.64 12.11
CA ASP A 127 11.92 13.80 11.65
C ASP A 127 11.11 15.11 11.64
N ALA A 128 9.78 15.00 11.39
CA ALA A 128 8.88 16.15 11.46
C ALA A 128 8.48 16.54 12.89
N LEU A 129 8.43 15.60 13.82
CA LEU A 129 8.03 15.83 15.22
C LEU A 129 9.20 16.28 16.11
N GLU A 130 10.41 15.77 15.88
CA GLU A 130 11.59 16.03 16.72
C GLU A 130 11.92 17.52 16.88
N PRO A 131 11.90 18.37 15.82
CA PRO A 131 12.15 19.81 15.96
C PRO A 131 11.13 20.55 16.83
N LEU A 132 9.94 19.95 17.02
CA LEU A 132 8.86 20.47 17.86
C LEU A 132 8.93 19.96 19.31
N GLY A 133 9.92 19.12 19.64
CA GLY A 133 10.03 18.46 20.94
C GLY A 133 8.96 17.39 21.16
N LEU A 134 8.36 16.89 20.09
CA LEU A 134 7.28 15.90 20.11
C LEU A 134 7.77 14.52 19.64
N ARG A 135 7.05 13.48 20.03
CA ARG A 135 7.23 12.13 19.55
C ARG A 135 5.91 11.37 19.57
N THR A 136 5.83 10.29 18.81
CA THR A 136 4.74 9.32 18.94
C THR A 136 4.86 8.56 20.26
N PRO A 137 3.75 8.08 20.88
CA PRO A 137 3.78 7.32 22.13
C PRO A 137 4.51 5.98 22.00
N PHE A 138 4.63 5.45 20.79
CA PHE A 138 5.45 4.28 20.46
C PHE A 138 6.23 4.57 19.18
N TRP A 139 7.40 3.99 19.09
CA TRP A 139 8.18 3.95 17.87
C TRP A 139 7.66 2.80 17.02
N GLY A 140 7.04 3.01 15.90
CA GLY A 140 6.48 1.98 15.05
C GLY A 140 7.29 0.67 14.94
N THR A 141 7.55 0.17 13.78
CA THR A 141 8.47 -0.97 13.64
C THR A 141 9.92 -0.49 13.65
N GLY A 142 10.87 -1.32 14.11
CA GLY A 142 12.31 -1.00 14.13
C GLY A 142 12.93 -0.64 12.76
N SER A 143 12.20 -0.84 11.67
CA SER A 143 12.59 -0.50 10.29
C SER A 143 11.93 0.81 9.81
N GLY A 144 11.88 1.82 10.66
CA GLY A 144 11.17 3.09 10.43
C GLY A 144 11.49 3.81 9.12
N LEU A 145 12.63 3.52 8.47
CA LEU A 145 12.98 4.04 7.14
C LEU A 145 12.02 3.58 6.04
N PHE A 146 11.45 2.38 6.16
CA PHE A 146 10.58 1.77 5.15
C PHE A 146 9.19 1.46 5.68
N ALA A 147 9.08 1.11 6.97
CA ALA A 147 7.80 0.81 7.61
C ALA A 147 6.92 2.05 7.64
N THR A 148 5.70 1.90 7.11
CA THR A 148 4.74 3.00 7.01
C THR A 148 3.79 3.04 8.19
N VAL A 149 3.27 4.22 8.52
CA VAL A 149 2.29 4.43 9.59
C VAL A 149 1.04 3.59 9.32
N GLY A 150 0.51 3.63 8.07
CA GLY A 150 -0.66 2.84 7.70
C GLY A 150 -0.43 1.32 7.83
N GLY A 151 0.76 0.83 7.43
CA GLY A 151 1.13 -0.58 7.60
C GLY A 151 1.22 -0.99 9.07
N GLY A 152 1.83 -0.16 9.92
CA GLY A 152 1.93 -0.40 11.36
C GLY A 152 0.54 -0.48 12.02
N ILE A 153 -0.35 0.45 11.71
CA ILE A 153 -1.71 0.48 12.24
C ILE A 153 -2.50 -0.76 11.76
N SER A 154 -2.40 -1.11 10.47
CA SER A 154 -3.13 -2.26 9.89
C SER A 154 -2.74 -3.60 10.54
N GLN A 155 -1.49 -3.73 10.99
CA GLN A 155 -0.99 -4.93 11.64
C GLN A 155 -1.01 -4.86 13.17
N ASN A 156 -1.57 -3.79 13.74
CA ASN A 156 -1.52 -3.54 15.18
C ASN A 156 -0.10 -3.67 15.74
N ALA A 157 0.88 -3.18 14.98
CA ALA A 157 2.30 -3.26 15.35
C ALA A 157 2.58 -2.23 16.44
N ILE A 158 2.61 -2.70 17.68
CA ILE A 158 2.93 -1.91 18.86
C ILE A 158 4.31 -2.32 19.35
N ASN A 159 5.26 -1.39 19.33
CA ASN A 159 6.57 -1.53 19.95
C ASN A 159 6.74 -0.44 21.01
N TYR A 160 7.11 -0.84 22.20
CA TYR A 160 7.41 0.06 23.32
C TYR A 160 8.89 0.42 23.38
#